data_9fb91099e7fd4bbfa50fa5fb8e0ad7a4
#
_entry.id   9fb91099e7fd4bbfa50fa5fb8e0ad7a4
#
_cell.length_a   1.000
_cell.length_b   1.000
_cell.length_c   1.000
_cell.angle_alpha   90.00
_cell.angle_beta   90.00
_cell.angle_gamma   90.00
#
_symmetry.space_group_name_H-M   'P 1'
#
loop_
_entity.id
_entity.type
_entity.pdbx_description
1 polymer ?
#
loop_
_entity_poly.entity_id
_entity_poly.type
_entity_poly.pdbx_seq_one_letter_code
_entity_poly.pdbx_strand_id
1 'polypeptide(L)'
;MVRHHEVSQNSEEWLQLREGLYTGSNADKLLAGDGAIKIVDGSISGYASAESSGFGGNFHTKRGHILEEQAIEIYEAVTGRVGLKAGFVTNSKYPRCGYSPDDIHPDRTVEVKCFIVEKHLKMYEGDIPRKVLAQCHFGMLICGVKLCNL
;
A
#
# COMPACT_ATOMS: atom_id res chain seq x y z
N MET A 1 -17.79 5.31 5.11
CA MET A 1 -17.31 6.55 4.45
C MET A 1 -15.80 6.41 4.28
N VAL A 2 -15.31 6.64 3.07
CA VAL A 2 -13.87 6.70 2.78
C VAL A 2 -13.35 8.09 3.15
N ARG A 3 -12.19 8.17 3.79
CA ARG A 3 -11.51 9.41 4.17
C ARG A 3 -10.09 9.41 3.64
N HIS A 4 -9.75 10.44 2.88
CA HIS A 4 -8.41 10.71 2.36
C HIS A 4 -7.69 11.63 3.35
N HIS A 5 -6.48 11.25 3.75
CA HIS A 5 -5.63 12.03 4.63
C HIS A 5 -4.48 12.61 3.80
N GLU A 6 -4.40 13.93 3.73
CA GLU A 6 -3.33 14.66 3.03
C GLU A 6 -2.09 14.72 3.92
N VAL A 7 -1.37 13.63 4.01
CA VAL A 7 -0.13 13.49 4.76
C VAL A 7 0.97 12.99 3.85
N SER A 8 2.20 13.39 4.12
CA SER A 8 3.35 12.83 3.40
C SER A 8 3.66 11.44 3.94
N GLN A 9 3.83 10.47 3.06
CA GLN A 9 4.28 9.13 3.46
C GLN A 9 5.62 9.22 4.19
N ASN A 10 5.78 8.41 5.23
CA ASN A 10 6.92 8.40 6.14
C ASN A 10 7.06 9.64 7.05
N SER A 11 6.08 10.57 7.07
CA SER A 11 6.02 11.62 8.07
C SER A 11 5.56 11.08 9.43
N GLU A 12 5.75 11.85 10.49
CA GLU A 12 5.30 11.49 11.83
C GLU A 12 3.76 11.34 11.89
N GLU A 13 3.03 12.24 11.24
CA GLU A 13 1.57 12.17 11.14
C GLU A 13 1.11 10.90 10.42
N TRP A 14 1.82 10.52 9.36
CA TRP A 14 1.51 9.29 8.62
C TRP A 14 1.77 8.05 9.49
N LEU A 15 2.84 8.02 10.29
CA LEU A 15 3.12 6.94 11.23
C LEU A 15 2.04 6.84 12.29
N GLN A 16 1.61 7.96 12.87
CA GLN A 16 0.54 8.02 13.86
C GLN A 16 -0.81 7.51 13.29
N LEU A 17 -1.15 7.90 12.05
CA LEU A 17 -2.36 7.41 11.39
C LEU A 17 -2.36 5.89 11.15
N ARG A 18 -1.20 5.29 11.01
CA ARG A 18 -1.04 3.85 10.77
C ARG A 18 -1.00 3.02 12.03
N GLU A 19 -0.78 3.67 13.18
CA GLU A 19 -0.63 2.97 14.45
C GLU A 19 -1.86 2.11 14.78
N GLY A 20 -1.64 0.83 15.04
CA GLY A 20 -2.70 -0.14 15.34
C GLY A 20 -3.60 -0.52 14.16
N LEU A 21 -3.30 -0.07 12.93
CA LEU A 21 -4.06 -0.43 11.74
C LEU A 21 -3.39 -1.54 10.92
N TYR A 22 -4.20 -2.39 10.30
CA TYR A 22 -3.77 -3.29 9.24
C TYR A 22 -3.60 -2.51 7.94
N THR A 23 -2.49 -2.73 7.25
CA THR A 23 -2.16 -1.98 6.04
C THR A 23 -1.95 -2.90 4.84
N GLY A 24 -1.93 -2.33 3.64
CA GLY A 24 -1.77 -3.07 2.38
C GLY A 24 -0.51 -3.94 2.33
N SER A 25 0.60 -3.51 2.97
CA SER A 25 1.85 -4.27 3.03
C SER A 25 1.72 -5.62 3.75
N ASN A 26 0.71 -5.78 4.60
CA ASN A 26 0.41 -7.00 5.36
C ASN A 26 -0.86 -7.73 4.87
N ALA A 27 -1.45 -7.29 3.75
CA ALA A 27 -2.71 -7.83 3.25
C ALA A 27 -2.63 -9.33 2.90
N ASP A 28 -1.49 -9.81 2.41
CA ASP A 28 -1.26 -11.23 2.11
C ASP A 28 -1.32 -12.11 3.36
N LYS A 29 -0.90 -11.61 4.52
CA LYS A 29 -0.95 -12.33 5.79
C LYS A 29 -2.39 -12.52 6.28
N LEU A 30 -3.28 -11.57 5.98
CA LEU A 30 -4.71 -11.69 6.29
C LEU A 30 -5.39 -12.82 5.50
N LEU A 31 -4.87 -13.13 4.31
CA LEU A 31 -5.40 -14.19 3.44
C LEU A 31 -4.82 -15.58 3.77
N ALA A 32 -3.76 -15.65 4.55
CA ALA A 32 -3.18 -16.90 5.02
C ALA A 32 -3.74 -17.19 6.42
N GLY A 33 -4.47 -18.30 6.61
CA GLY A 33 -5.14 -18.62 7.88
C GLY A 33 -4.27 -18.43 9.13
N ASP A 34 -3.05 -18.97 9.12
CA ASP A 34 -2.09 -18.81 10.23
C ASP A 34 -1.57 -17.37 10.38
N GLY A 35 -1.54 -16.61 9.27
CA GLY A 35 -1.17 -15.21 9.26
C GLY A 35 -2.22 -14.32 9.93
N ALA A 36 -3.50 -14.61 9.71
CA ALA A 36 -4.60 -13.90 10.35
C ALA A 36 -4.57 -14.10 11.88
N ILE A 37 -4.33 -15.33 12.35
CA ILE A 37 -4.19 -15.64 13.78
C ILE A 37 -3.03 -14.85 14.39
N LYS A 38 -1.85 -14.87 13.78
CA LYS A 38 -0.67 -14.13 14.27
C LYS A 38 -0.90 -12.60 14.31
N ILE A 39 -1.68 -12.07 13.38
CA ILE A 39 -2.03 -10.64 13.37
C ILE A 39 -2.99 -10.33 14.53
N VAL A 40 -3.97 -11.19 14.79
CA VAL A 40 -4.91 -11.05 15.93
C VAL A 40 -4.14 -11.16 17.25
N ASP A 41 -3.31 -12.15 17.40
CA ASP A 41 -2.46 -12.35 18.58
C ASP A 41 -1.50 -11.16 18.79
N GLY A 42 -0.89 -10.67 17.72
CA GLY A 42 -0.05 -9.48 17.74
C GLY A 42 -0.81 -8.22 18.18
N SER A 43 -2.05 -8.05 17.73
CA SER A 43 -2.92 -6.93 18.17
C SER A 43 -3.30 -7.02 19.63
N ILE A 44 -3.52 -8.24 20.15
CA ILE A 44 -3.84 -8.49 21.57
C ILE A 44 -2.61 -8.25 22.45
N SER A 45 -1.42 -8.62 21.97
CA SER A 45 -0.16 -8.50 22.72
C SER A 45 0.53 -7.13 22.63
N GLY A 46 -0.09 -6.15 21.97
CA GLY A 46 0.53 -4.83 21.75
C GLY A 46 1.64 -4.82 20.69
N TYR A 47 1.73 -5.88 19.89
CA TYR A 47 2.75 -6.05 18.85
C TYR A 47 2.55 -5.16 17.62
N ALA A 48 1.50 -4.35 17.59
CA ALA A 48 1.25 -3.36 16.54
C ALA A 48 2.34 -2.27 16.46
N SER A 49 3.16 -2.13 17.51
CA SER A 49 4.24 -1.15 17.58
C SER A 49 5.57 -1.59 16.97
N ALA A 50 5.71 -2.86 16.55
CA ALA A 50 6.98 -3.36 16.02
C ALA A 50 7.32 -2.88 14.60
N GLU A 51 6.36 -2.34 13.87
CA GLU A 51 6.65 -1.68 12.57
C GLU A 51 7.18 -0.25 12.72
N SER A 52 7.06 0.35 13.89
CA SER A 52 7.58 1.70 14.18
C SER A 52 9.08 1.73 14.56
N SER A 53 9.70 0.57 14.81
CA SER A 53 11.14 0.48 15.04
C SER A 53 11.87 0.64 13.70
N GLY A 54 12.22 1.89 13.38
CA GLY A 54 13.26 2.34 12.47
C GLY A 54 13.66 1.37 11.35
N PHE A 55 12.80 1.17 10.36
CA PHE A 55 13.22 0.52 9.13
C PHE A 55 14.17 1.48 8.40
N GLY A 56 15.45 1.41 8.73
CA GLY A 56 16.52 2.04 7.97
C GLY A 56 16.53 1.42 6.57
N GLY A 57 15.79 2.03 5.65
CA GLY A 57 15.61 1.54 4.30
C GLY A 57 16.96 1.19 3.67
N ASN A 58 17.11 -0.02 3.17
CA ASN A 58 18.30 -0.43 2.43
C ASN A 58 18.34 0.26 1.06
N PHE A 59 19.44 0.08 0.32
CA PHE A 59 19.63 0.66 -1.03
C PHE A 59 18.44 0.37 -1.97
N HIS A 60 17.87 -0.84 -1.91
CA HIS A 60 16.72 -1.23 -2.74
C HIS A 60 15.44 -0.45 -2.39
N THR A 61 15.24 -0.14 -1.12
CA THR A 61 14.10 0.67 -0.66
C THR A 61 14.22 2.11 -1.15
N LYS A 62 15.40 2.72 -1.03
CA LYS A 62 15.65 4.09 -1.53
C LYS A 62 15.50 4.18 -3.04
N ARG A 63 16.07 3.21 -3.78
CA ARG A 63 15.89 3.10 -5.23
C ARG A 63 14.40 2.95 -5.59
N GLY A 64 13.66 2.13 -4.82
CA GLY A 64 12.23 1.93 -5.01
C GLY A 64 11.46 3.25 -4.98
N HIS A 65 11.64 4.05 -3.96
CA HIS A 65 10.95 5.35 -3.81
C HIS A 65 11.24 6.33 -4.95
N ILE A 66 12.51 6.46 -5.37
CA ILE A 66 12.87 7.35 -6.49
C ILE A 66 12.19 6.91 -7.80
N LEU A 67 12.18 5.62 -8.07
CA LEU A 67 11.58 5.06 -9.28
C LEU A 67 10.04 5.09 -9.23
N GLU A 68 9.45 5.01 -8.04
CA GLU A 68 8.02 5.11 -7.80
C GLU A 68 7.49 6.51 -8.20
N GLU A 69 8.15 7.58 -7.73
CA GLU A 69 7.81 8.95 -8.14
C GLU A 69 7.88 9.13 -9.67
N GLN A 70 8.97 8.67 -10.29
CA GLN A 70 9.13 8.73 -11.75
C GLN A 70 8.05 7.92 -12.49
N ALA A 71 7.68 6.74 -11.97
CA ALA A 71 6.65 5.91 -12.57
C ALA A 71 5.27 6.57 -12.50
N ILE A 72 4.95 7.25 -11.39
CA ILE A 72 3.71 8.02 -11.25
C ILE A 72 3.69 9.18 -12.26
N GLU A 73 4.77 9.96 -12.38
CA GLU A 73 4.86 11.05 -13.36
C GLU A 73 4.64 10.53 -14.79
N ILE A 74 5.24 9.40 -15.15
CA ILE A 74 5.05 8.77 -16.46
C ILE A 74 3.59 8.31 -16.64
N TYR A 75 3.01 7.67 -15.61
CA TYR A 75 1.63 7.23 -15.63
C TYR A 75 0.66 8.39 -15.85
N GLU A 76 0.83 9.50 -15.14
CA GLU A 76 0.04 10.71 -15.30
C GLU A 76 0.19 11.31 -16.70
N ALA A 77 1.42 11.40 -17.21
CA ALA A 77 1.71 11.92 -18.55
C ALA A 77 1.08 11.08 -19.67
N VAL A 78 1.13 9.75 -19.55
CA VAL A 78 0.60 8.83 -20.57
C VAL A 78 -0.93 8.74 -20.50
N THR A 79 -1.51 8.76 -19.31
CA THR A 79 -2.96 8.58 -19.12
C THR A 79 -3.75 9.90 -19.12
N GLY A 80 -3.07 11.04 -18.94
CA GLY A 80 -3.70 12.34 -18.71
C GLY A 80 -4.44 12.42 -17.36
N ARG A 81 -4.17 11.52 -16.43
CA ARG A 81 -4.83 11.44 -15.12
C ARG A 81 -3.93 12.06 -14.06
N VAL A 82 -4.48 12.96 -13.27
CA VAL A 82 -3.79 13.55 -12.11
C VAL A 82 -4.37 12.93 -10.85
N GLY A 83 -3.50 12.41 -10.00
CA GLY A 83 -3.89 11.77 -8.75
C GLY A 83 -4.44 12.73 -7.71
N LEU A 84 -5.17 12.18 -6.76
CA LEU A 84 -5.64 12.89 -5.57
C LEU A 84 -4.51 12.94 -4.53
N LYS A 85 -4.36 14.07 -3.84
CA LYS A 85 -3.38 14.19 -2.75
C LYS A 85 -3.86 13.40 -1.52
N ALA A 86 -3.39 12.17 -1.40
CA ALA A 86 -3.71 11.30 -0.27
C ALA A 86 -2.55 10.36 0.03
N GLY A 87 -1.79 10.64 1.08
CA GLY A 87 -0.73 9.73 1.56
C GLY A 87 -1.27 8.55 2.37
N PHE A 88 -2.50 8.66 2.88
CA PHE A 88 -3.18 7.61 3.63
C PHE A 88 -4.69 7.66 3.46
N VAL A 89 -5.32 6.49 3.41
CA VAL A 89 -6.77 6.36 3.25
C VAL A 89 -7.32 5.44 4.33
N THR A 90 -8.42 5.84 4.96
CA THR A 90 -9.19 5.02 5.90
C THR A 90 -10.63 4.87 5.44
N ASN A 91 -11.31 3.83 5.93
CA ASN A 91 -12.71 3.58 5.60
C ASN A 91 -13.48 3.16 6.87
N SER A 92 -14.52 3.89 7.21
CA SER A 92 -15.34 3.61 8.41
C SER A 92 -15.99 2.22 8.40
N LYS A 93 -16.15 1.60 7.23
CA LYS A 93 -16.59 0.20 7.11
C LYS A 93 -15.55 -0.79 7.63
N TYR A 94 -14.28 -0.40 7.61
CA TYR A 94 -13.13 -1.23 8.02
C TYR A 94 -12.25 -0.46 9.03
N PRO A 95 -12.75 -0.22 10.26
CA PRO A 95 -12.17 0.76 11.19
C PRO A 95 -10.74 0.41 11.67
N ARG A 96 -10.32 -0.85 11.49
CA ARG A 96 -8.96 -1.31 11.83
C ARG A 96 -8.04 -1.41 10.62
N CYS A 97 -8.42 -0.84 9.48
CA CYS A 97 -7.66 -0.95 8.24
C CYS A 97 -7.36 0.44 7.68
N GLY A 98 -6.18 0.56 7.08
CA GLY A 98 -5.78 1.74 6.35
C GLY A 98 -4.88 1.38 5.17
N TYR A 99 -4.79 2.25 4.19
CA TYR A 99 -4.03 2.03 2.98
C TYR A 99 -3.25 3.28 2.58
N SER A 100 -1.99 3.10 2.23
CA SER A 100 -1.16 4.13 1.60
C SER A 100 -1.09 3.81 0.11
N PRO A 101 -1.85 4.48 -0.74
CA PRO A 101 -1.75 4.32 -2.18
C PRO A 101 -0.46 4.97 -2.69
N ASP A 102 0.15 4.42 -3.73
CA ASP A 102 1.24 5.10 -4.44
C ASP A 102 0.64 6.25 -5.27
N ASP A 103 -0.54 6.02 -5.87
CA ASP A 103 -1.40 7.07 -6.39
C ASP A 103 -2.88 6.66 -6.31
N ILE A 104 -3.80 7.63 -6.30
CA ILE A 104 -5.23 7.39 -6.20
C ILE A 104 -6.02 8.37 -7.07
N HIS A 105 -7.02 7.83 -7.76
CA HIS A 105 -7.99 8.56 -8.57
C HIS A 105 -9.42 8.28 -8.09
N PRO A 106 -10.42 9.05 -8.55
CA PRO A 106 -11.82 8.84 -8.13
C PRO A 106 -12.38 7.44 -8.41
N ASP A 107 -11.83 6.72 -9.39
CA ASP A 107 -12.32 5.43 -9.86
C ASP A 107 -11.35 4.26 -9.65
N ARG A 108 -10.10 4.53 -9.26
CA ARG A 108 -9.04 3.52 -9.13
C ARG A 108 -7.93 3.89 -8.17
N THR A 109 -7.17 2.90 -7.75
CA THR A 109 -5.85 3.06 -7.16
C THR A 109 -4.76 2.74 -8.19
N VAL A 110 -3.56 3.25 -7.98
CA VAL A 110 -2.34 2.85 -8.69
C VAL A 110 -1.39 2.27 -7.65
N GLU A 111 -0.79 1.15 -7.98
CA GLU A 111 0.23 0.48 -7.16
C GLU A 111 1.48 0.29 -8.01
N VAL A 112 2.58 0.91 -7.62
CA VAL A 112 3.85 0.86 -8.35
C VAL A 112 4.77 -0.20 -7.75
N LYS A 113 5.40 -1.00 -8.60
CA LYS A 113 6.38 -2.02 -8.18
C LYS A 113 7.66 -1.93 -8.99
N CYS A 114 8.70 -1.41 -8.37
CA CYS A 114 10.04 -1.26 -8.97
C CYS A 114 10.94 -2.45 -8.65
N PHE A 115 10.59 -3.63 -9.17
CA PHE A 115 11.36 -4.85 -8.98
C PHE A 115 12.66 -4.86 -9.79
N ILE A 116 13.54 -5.83 -9.48
CA ILE A 116 14.66 -6.20 -10.34
C ILE A 116 14.13 -6.78 -11.66
N VAL A 117 14.95 -6.69 -12.71
CA VAL A 117 14.55 -7.02 -14.09
C VAL A 117 13.88 -8.38 -14.22
N GLU A 118 14.47 -9.44 -13.66
CA GLU A 118 13.91 -10.79 -13.75
C GLU A 118 12.47 -10.89 -13.21
N LYS A 119 12.23 -10.30 -12.03
CA LYS A 119 10.92 -10.32 -11.40
C LYS A 119 9.93 -9.43 -12.14
N HIS A 120 10.41 -8.33 -12.72
CA HIS A 120 9.60 -7.43 -13.52
C HIS A 120 9.12 -8.11 -14.81
N LEU A 121 10.00 -8.86 -15.49
CA LEU A 121 9.64 -9.63 -16.68
C LEU A 121 8.58 -10.70 -16.36
N LYS A 122 8.72 -11.44 -15.27
CA LYS A 122 7.70 -12.41 -14.82
C LYS A 122 6.32 -11.76 -14.62
N MET A 123 6.31 -10.57 -14.00
CA MET A 123 5.05 -9.83 -13.83
C MET A 123 4.46 -9.39 -15.18
N TYR A 124 5.29 -8.95 -16.11
CA TYR A 124 4.86 -8.58 -17.46
C TYR A 124 4.27 -9.78 -18.22
N GLU A 125 4.77 -11.00 -17.98
CA GLU A 125 4.24 -12.26 -18.49
C GLU A 125 2.96 -12.74 -17.76
N GLY A 126 2.50 -12.01 -16.74
CA GLY A 126 1.28 -12.30 -16.00
C GLY A 126 1.50 -13.08 -14.68
N ASP A 127 2.76 -13.41 -14.33
CA ASP A 127 3.08 -14.05 -13.04
C ASP A 127 3.18 -12.97 -11.93
N ILE A 128 2.02 -12.47 -11.52
CA ILE A 128 1.93 -11.42 -10.49
C ILE A 128 2.00 -12.08 -9.10
N PRO A 129 2.97 -11.71 -8.25
CA PRO A 129 3.08 -12.29 -6.91
C PRO A 129 1.80 -12.10 -6.09
N ARG A 130 1.37 -13.16 -5.40
CA ARG A 130 0.17 -13.16 -4.55
C ARG A 130 0.13 -11.97 -3.57
N LYS A 131 1.29 -11.60 -3.02
CA LYS A 131 1.42 -10.45 -2.11
C LYS A 131 1.02 -9.14 -2.81
N VAL A 132 1.43 -8.94 -4.05
CA VAL A 132 1.08 -7.74 -4.84
C VAL A 132 -0.41 -7.71 -5.13
N LEU A 133 -0.98 -8.83 -5.59
CA LEU A 133 -2.43 -8.93 -5.81
C LEU A 133 -3.23 -8.66 -4.53
N ALA A 134 -2.79 -9.23 -3.39
CA ALA A 134 -3.43 -8.98 -2.11
C ALA A 134 -3.41 -7.50 -1.74
N GLN A 135 -2.28 -6.82 -1.97
CA GLN A 135 -2.13 -5.38 -1.73
C GLN A 135 -3.07 -4.56 -2.63
N CYS A 136 -3.13 -4.86 -3.93
CA CYS A 136 -4.06 -4.20 -4.87
C CYS A 136 -5.52 -4.37 -4.43
N HIS A 137 -5.95 -5.60 -4.12
CA HIS A 137 -7.31 -5.87 -3.66
C HIS A 137 -7.65 -5.17 -2.35
N PHE A 138 -6.70 -5.16 -1.41
CA PHE A 138 -6.86 -4.45 -0.15
C PHE A 138 -7.00 -2.93 -0.38
N GLY A 139 -6.17 -2.35 -1.24
CA GLY A 139 -6.25 -0.95 -1.62
C GLY A 139 -7.60 -0.59 -2.21
N MET A 140 -8.09 -1.38 -3.19
CA MET A 140 -9.42 -1.19 -3.77
C MET A 140 -10.53 -1.23 -2.71
N LEU A 141 -10.45 -2.19 -1.77
CA LEU A 141 -11.43 -2.34 -0.70
C LEU A 141 -11.47 -1.12 0.23
N ILE A 142 -10.31 -0.63 0.66
CA ILE A 142 -10.21 0.50 1.59
C ILE A 142 -10.59 1.80 0.89
N CYS A 143 -10.13 2.02 -0.32
CA CYS A 143 -10.43 3.21 -1.11
C CYS A 143 -11.85 3.21 -1.69
N GLY A 144 -12.57 2.08 -1.65
CA GLY A 144 -13.93 1.98 -2.17
C GLY A 144 -14.02 2.04 -3.70
N VAL A 145 -12.94 1.71 -4.39
CA VAL A 145 -12.84 1.67 -5.86
C VAL A 145 -12.82 0.22 -6.38
N LYS A 146 -13.04 0.04 -7.67
CA LYS A 146 -13.13 -1.29 -8.29
C LYS A 146 -11.97 -1.63 -9.22
N LEU A 147 -11.07 -0.69 -9.42
CA LEU A 147 -9.93 -0.83 -10.32
C LEU A 147 -8.64 -0.53 -9.56
N CYS A 148 -7.59 -1.25 -9.92
CA CYS A 148 -6.22 -0.97 -9.52
C CYS A 148 -5.33 -1.14 -10.76
N ASN A 149 -4.58 -0.11 -11.09
CA ASN A 149 -3.52 -0.21 -12.09
C ASN A 149 -2.23 -0.64 -11.38
N LEU A 150 -1.51 -1.58 -11.99
CA LEU A 150 -0.25 -2.10 -11.49
C LEU A 150 0.82 -1.89 -12.56
#